data_c7671c87dc37ecc3c913ee88beaf37e5
#
_entry.id   c7671c87dc37ecc3c913ee88beaf37e5
#
_cell.length_a   1.000
_cell.length_b   1.000
_cell.length_c   1.000
_cell.angle_alpha   90.00
_cell.angle_beta   90.00
_cell.angle_gamma   90.00
#
_symmetry.space_group_name_H-M   'P 1'
#
loop_
_entity.id
_entity.type
_entity.pdbx_description
1 polymer ?
#
loop_
_entity_poly.entity_id
_entity_poly.type
_entity_poly.pdbx_seq_one_letter_code
_entity_poly.pdbx_strand_id
1 'polypeptide(L)'
;MDRIDKLKEYMKTADKDSFLQHALALEYIKIGNDEEARKLFNEILKREPTYLGSYYHLGKLLERIGDPVKAMRVYKRGMEVAEAAKDSHSYSELQGAWEDAEDEL
;
A
#
# COMPACT_ATOMS: atom_id res chain seq x y z
N MET A 1 11.09 -11.40 20.67
CA MET A 1 11.15 -10.42 19.57
C MET A 1 9.84 -10.47 18.80
N ASP A 2 9.14 -9.36 18.70
CA ASP A 2 7.88 -9.33 17.95
C ASP A 2 8.14 -9.28 16.43
N ARG A 3 7.07 -9.31 15.65
CA ARG A 3 7.19 -9.37 14.19
C ARG A 3 7.83 -8.12 13.59
N ILE A 4 7.52 -6.95 14.15
CA ILE A 4 8.13 -5.69 13.69
C ILE A 4 9.64 -5.74 13.91
N ASP A 5 10.08 -6.16 15.09
CA ASP A 5 11.50 -6.26 15.41
C ASP A 5 12.21 -7.25 14.50
N LYS A 6 11.58 -8.38 14.21
CA LYS A 6 12.14 -9.39 13.29
C LYS A 6 12.29 -8.81 11.89
N LEU A 7 11.28 -8.10 11.38
CA LEU A 7 11.33 -7.50 10.06
C LEU A 7 12.41 -6.44 9.97
N LYS A 8 12.54 -5.61 11.00
CA LYS A 8 13.60 -4.60 11.05
C LYS A 8 14.97 -5.24 11.05
N GLU A 9 15.11 -6.36 11.73
CA GLU A 9 16.39 -7.09 11.76
C GLU A 9 16.77 -7.59 10.36
N TYR A 10 15.81 -8.18 9.63
CA TYR A 10 16.05 -8.59 8.25
C TYR A 10 16.40 -7.42 7.35
N MET A 11 15.78 -6.26 7.58
CA MET A 11 15.99 -5.08 6.76
C MET A 11 17.35 -4.41 6.99
N LYS A 12 18.10 -4.80 8.00
CA LYS A 12 19.47 -4.30 8.19
C LYS A 12 20.36 -4.64 7.01
N THR A 13 20.10 -5.78 6.35
CA THR A 13 20.88 -6.21 5.18
C THR A 13 20.10 -6.12 3.87
N ALA A 14 18.80 -5.80 3.94
CA ALA A 14 17.92 -5.73 2.78
C ALA A 14 16.91 -4.58 2.96
N ASP A 15 17.41 -3.39 3.30
CA ASP A 15 16.58 -2.23 3.65
C ASP A 15 15.71 -1.71 2.50
N LYS A 16 16.09 -2.03 1.25
CA LYS A 16 15.33 -1.61 0.07
C LYS A 16 14.55 -2.76 -0.57
N ASP A 17 14.25 -3.79 0.20
CA ASP A 17 13.43 -4.90 -0.25
C ASP A 17 11.95 -4.51 -0.10
N SER A 18 11.25 -4.37 -1.24
CA SER A 18 9.85 -3.95 -1.23
C SER A 18 8.93 -4.93 -0.50
N PHE A 19 9.20 -6.23 -0.61
CA PHE A 19 8.41 -7.24 0.09
C PHE A 19 8.52 -7.07 1.61
N LEU A 20 9.74 -6.89 2.11
CA LEU A 20 9.96 -6.71 3.55
C LEU A 20 9.37 -5.38 4.03
N GLN A 21 9.52 -4.31 3.26
CA GLN A 21 8.93 -3.02 3.60
C GLN A 21 7.40 -3.11 3.63
N HIS A 22 6.81 -3.79 2.65
CA HIS A 22 5.37 -3.99 2.59
C HIS A 22 4.89 -4.78 3.83
N ALA A 23 5.58 -5.88 4.17
CA ALA A 23 5.26 -6.68 5.34
C ALA A 23 5.33 -5.84 6.63
N LEU A 24 6.35 -5.01 6.75
CA LEU A 24 6.52 -4.13 7.90
C LEU A 24 5.37 -3.10 7.97
N ALA A 25 4.99 -2.52 6.82
CA ALA A 25 3.88 -1.57 6.77
C ALA A 25 2.58 -2.22 7.27
N LEU A 26 2.31 -3.47 6.86
CA LEU A 26 1.12 -4.18 7.32
C LEU A 26 1.13 -4.40 8.83
N GLU A 27 2.29 -4.68 9.41
CA GLU A 27 2.40 -4.85 10.86
C GLU A 27 2.18 -3.53 11.60
N TYR A 28 2.65 -2.41 11.05
CA TYR A 28 2.36 -1.10 11.63
C TYR A 28 0.86 -0.79 11.60
N ILE A 29 0.17 -1.16 10.52
CA ILE A 29 -1.28 -0.98 10.44
C ILE A 29 -1.97 -1.75 11.58
N LYS A 30 -1.55 -2.97 11.85
CA LYS A 30 -2.13 -3.81 12.90
C LYS A 30 -2.03 -3.16 14.29
N ILE A 31 -0.96 -2.44 14.55
CA ILE A 31 -0.78 -1.77 15.85
C ILE A 31 -1.25 -0.32 15.84
N GLY A 32 -1.90 0.12 14.77
CA GLY A 32 -2.45 1.47 14.68
C GLY A 32 -1.44 2.55 14.35
N ASN A 33 -0.23 2.19 13.92
CA ASN A 33 0.79 3.17 13.55
C ASN A 33 0.72 3.48 12.06
N ASP A 34 -0.34 4.20 11.68
CA ASP A 34 -0.64 4.50 10.28
C ASP A 34 0.41 5.38 9.62
N GLU A 35 1.03 6.28 10.37
CA GLU A 35 2.02 7.20 9.80
C GLU A 35 3.28 6.46 9.32
N GLU A 36 3.77 5.50 10.12
CA GLU A 36 4.91 4.70 9.71
C GLU A 36 4.57 3.80 8.52
N ALA A 37 3.37 3.24 8.51
CA ALA A 37 2.90 2.41 7.39
C ALA A 37 2.85 3.24 6.11
N ARG A 38 2.31 4.47 6.18
CA ARG A 38 2.20 5.35 5.03
C ARG A 38 3.57 5.69 4.44
N LYS A 39 4.53 5.99 5.30
CA LYS A 39 5.90 6.28 4.85
C LYS A 39 6.50 5.12 4.07
N LEU A 40 6.32 3.90 4.57
CA LEU A 40 6.84 2.70 3.91
C LEU A 40 6.19 2.47 2.55
N PHE A 41 4.85 2.58 2.46
CA PHE A 41 4.17 2.42 1.19
C PHE A 41 4.63 3.47 0.17
N ASN A 42 4.79 4.72 0.60
CA ASN A 42 5.27 5.78 -0.29
C ASN A 42 6.69 5.50 -0.79
N GLU A 43 7.58 5.01 0.07
CA GLU A 43 8.93 4.63 -0.32
C GLU A 43 8.93 3.49 -1.35
N ILE A 44 8.11 2.47 -1.10
CA ILE A 44 7.99 1.34 -2.02
C ILE A 44 7.55 1.82 -3.40
N LEU A 45 6.47 2.59 -3.46
CA LEU A 45 5.89 3.00 -4.74
C LEU A 45 6.74 4.05 -5.47
N LYS A 46 7.54 4.81 -4.75
CA LYS A 46 8.49 5.73 -5.37
C LYS A 46 9.61 4.96 -6.06
N ARG A 47 10.12 3.91 -5.43
CA ARG A 47 11.20 3.09 -5.95
C ARG A 47 10.73 2.05 -6.96
N GLU A 48 9.56 1.45 -6.69
CA GLU A 48 9.03 0.34 -7.49
C GLU A 48 7.54 0.54 -7.76
N PRO A 49 7.21 1.44 -8.73
CA PRO A 49 5.80 1.77 -9.02
C PRO A 49 4.94 0.59 -9.46
N THR A 50 5.57 -0.52 -9.84
CA THR A 50 4.85 -1.73 -10.26
C THR A 50 4.49 -2.67 -9.10
N TYR A 51 4.80 -2.29 -7.87
CA TYR A 51 4.48 -3.11 -6.70
C TYR A 51 3.00 -2.94 -6.33
N LEU A 52 2.14 -3.71 -7.01
CA LEU A 52 0.68 -3.52 -7.01
C LEU A 52 0.02 -3.58 -5.64
N GLY A 53 0.44 -4.50 -4.78
CA GLY A 53 -0.19 -4.66 -3.47
C GLY A 53 -0.15 -3.41 -2.60
N SER A 54 0.86 -2.57 -2.77
CA SER A 54 1.00 -1.37 -1.95
C SER A 54 -0.02 -0.28 -2.31
N TYR A 55 -0.52 -0.25 -3.54
CA TYR A 55 -1.58 0.71 -3.90
C TYR A 55 -2.86 0.42 -3.14
N TYR A 56 -3.27 -0.84 -3.08
CA TYR A 56 -4.49 -1.21 -2.37
C TYR A 56 -4.40 -0.85 -0.89
N HIS A 57 -3.34 -1.27 -0.24
CA HIS A 57 -3.19 -1.04 1.20
C HIS A 57 -2.98 0.43 1.55
N LEU A 58 -2.24 1.16 0.73
CA LEU A 58 -2.08 2.61 0.93
C LEU A 58 -3.42 3.33 0.77
N GLY A 59 -4.19 2.95 -0.24
CA GLY A 59 -5.53 3.52 -0.45
C GLY A 59 -6.44 3.29 0.75
N LYS A 60 -6.50 2.06 1.26
CA LYS A 60 -7.30 1.74 2.44
C LYS A 60 -6.87 2.54 3.67
N LEU A 61 -5.57 2.68 3.84
CA LEU A 61 -5.01 3.48 4.93
C LEU A 61 -5.45 4.95 4.82
N LEU A 62 -5.39 5.51 3.62
CA LEU A 62 -5.80 6.90 3.39
C LEU A 62 -7.27 7.12 3.66
N GLU A 63 -8.14 6.17 3.30
CA GLU A 63 -9.57 6.24 3.65
C GLU A 63 -9.75 6.27 5.17
N ARG A 64 -9.04 5.40 5.89
CA ARG A 64 -9.17 5.29 7.34
C ARG A 64 -8.73 6.58 8.05
N ILE A 65 -7.72 7.26 7.55
CA ILE A 65 -7.26 8.52 8.14
C ILE A 65 -8.03 9.75 7.64
N GLY A 66 -9.09 9.52 6.85
CA GLY A 66 -10.00 10.58 6.47
C GLY A 66 -9.66 11.33 5.18
N ASP A 67 -8.89 10.72 4.28
CA ASP A 67 -8.54 11.34 3.00
C ASP A 67 -9.00 10.46 1.82
N PRO A 68 -10.31 10.34 1.59
CA PRO A 68 -10.82 9.49 0.51
C PRO A 68 -10.47 9.99 -0.88
N VAL A 69 -10.30 11.29 -1.06
CA VAL A 69 -9.92 11.85 -2.37
C VAL A 69 -8.51 11.36 -2.76
N LYS A 70 -7.58 11.42 -1.82
CA LYS A 70 -6.22 10.93 -2.08
C LYS A 70 -6.20 9.42 -2.25
N ALA A 71 -7.05 8.70 -1.49
CA ALA A 71 -7.19 7.25 -1.66
C ALA A 71 -7.62 6.91 -3.09
N MET A 72 -8.60 7.63 -3.63
CA MET A 72 -9.07 7.41 -5.00
C MET A 72 -7.94 7.61 -6.03
N ARG A 73 -7.11 8.63 -5.83
CA ARG A 73 -5.96 8.86 -6.72
C ARG A 73 -4.99 7.69 -6.68
N VAL A 74 -4.73 7.16 -5.50
CA VAL A 74 -3.83 6.00 -5.32
C VAL A 74 -4.41 4.76 -6.00
N TYR A 75 -5.70 4.47 -5.81
CA TYR A 75 -6.36 3.35 -6.46
C TYR A 75 -6.31 3.49 -7.98
N LYS A 76 -6.59 4.69 -8.49
CA LYS A 76 -6.59 4.94 -9.93
C LYS A 76 -5.20 4.69 -10.53
N ARG A 77 -4.17 5.16 -9.84
CA ARG A 77 -2.80 4.90 -10.28
C ARG A 77 -2.49 3.40 -10.30
N GLY A 78 -2.91 2.69 -9.26
CA GLY A 78 -2.74 1.23 -9.22
C GLY A 78 -3.48 0.53 -10.35
N MET A 79 -4.68 1.02 -10.70
CA MET A 79 -5.44 0.47 -11.83
C MET A 79 -4.67 0.64 -13.14
N GLU A 80 -4.07 1.79 -13.36
CA GLU A 80 -3.27 2.03 -14.56
C GLU A 80 -2.07 1.08 -14.63
N VAL A 81 -1.39 0.88 -13.50
CA VAL A 81 -0.26 -0.05 -13.41
C VAL A 81 -0.71 -1.49 -13.67
N ALA A 82 -1.84 -1.89 -13.08
CA ALA A 82 -2.38 -3.24 -13.26
C ALA A 82 -2.77 -3.49 -14.72
N GLU A 83 -3.39 -2.50 -15.36
CA GLU A 83 -3.76 -2.61 -16.77
C GLU A 83 -2.53 -2.79 -17.65
N ALA A 84 -1.49 -1.99 -17.43
CA ALA A 84 -0.24 -2.11 -18.18
C ALA A 84 0.42 -3.47 -17.98
N ALA A 85 0.29 -4.06 -16.79
CA ALA A 85 0.84 -5.38 -16.46
C ALA A 85 -0.08 -6.52 -16.89
N LYS A 86 -1.27 -6.21 -17.42
CA LYS A 86 -2.31 -7.20 -17.78
C LYS A 86 -2.72 -8.06 -16.58
N ASP A 87 -2.73 -7.46 -15.40
CA ASP A 87 -3.15 -8.11 -14.16
C ASP A 87 -4.62 -7.74 -13.90
N SER A 88 -5.52 -8.52 -14.48
CA SER A 88 -6.97 -8.24 -14.37
C SER A 88 -7.52 -8.43 -12.96
N HIS A 89 -6.93 -9.33 -12.19
CA HIS A 89 -7.36 -9.53 -10.80
C HIS A 89 -7.07 -8.29 -9.95
N SER A 90 -5.84 -7.79 -10.01
CA SER A 90 -5.46 -6.59 -9.29
C SER A 90 -6.25 -5.36 -9.76
N TYR A 91 -6.48 -5.26 -11.08
CA TYR A 91 -7.29 -4.17 -11.64
C TYR A 91 -8.70 -4.18 -11.03
N SER A 92 -9.35 -5.33 -11.03
CA SER A 92 -10.72 -5.46 -10.52
C SER A 92 -10.80 -5.14 -9.02
N GLU A 93 -9.82 -5.59 -8.26
CA GLU A 93 -9.75 -5.31 -6.82
C GLU A 93 -9.61 -3.81 -6.56
N LEU A 94 -8.71 -3.16 -7.28
CA LEU A 94 -8.49 -1.72 -7.15
C LEU A 94 -9.68 -0.90 -7.63
N GLN A 95 -10.33 -1.34 -8.71
CA GLN A 95 -11.55 -0.70 -9.21
C GLN A 95 -12.67 -0.76 -8.18
N GLY A 96 -12.87 -1.93 -7.55
CA GLY A 96 -13.86 -2.07 -6.49
C GLY A 96 -13.59 -1.13 -5.33
N ALA A 97 -12.33 -1.04 -4.91
CA ALA A 97 -11.94 -0.13 -3.84
C ALA A 97 -12.16 1.34 -4.22
N TRP A 98 -11.85 1.69 -5.46
CA TRP A 98 -12.06 3.05 -5.98
C TRP A 98 -13.55 3.42 -5.97
N GLU A 99 -14.40 2.51 -6.43
CA GLU A 99 -15.85 2.73 -6.45
C GLU A 99 -16.41 2.88 -5.04
N ASP A 100 -15.95 2.06 -4.10
CA ASP A 100 -16.38 2.15 -2.69
C ASP A 100 -15.96 3.49 -2.09
N ALA A 101 -14.76 3.96 -2.38
CA ALA A 101 -14.29 5.26 -1.89
C ALA A 101 -15.09 6.41 -2.50
N GLU A 102 -15.45 6.31 -3.78
CA GLU A 102 -16.28 7.31 -4.45
C GLU A 102 -17.65 7.43 -3.77
N ASP A 103 -18.23 6.32 -3.37
CA ASP A 103 -19.54 6.30 -2.71
C ASP A 103 -19.53 7.01 -1.36
N GLU A 104 -18.36 7.18 -0.75
CA GLU A 104 -18.21 7.87 0.53
C GLU A 104 -18.12 9.40 0.38
N LEU A 105 -18.02 9.90 -0.84
CA LEU A 105 -17.96 11.34 -1.08
C LEU A 105 -19.39 11.99 -1.19
#